data_f0618a4c5da9dffc266f2cd293d04c30
#
_entry.id   f0618a4c5da9dffc266f2cd293d04c30
#
_cell.length_a   1.000
_cell.length_b   1.000
_cell.length_c   1.000
_cell.angle_alpha   90.00
_cell.angle_beta   90.00
_cell.angle_gamma   90.00
#
_symmetry.space_group_name_H-M   'P 1'
#
loop_
_entity.id
_entity.type
_entity.pdbx_description
1 polymer ?
#
loop_
_entity_poly.entity_id
_entity_poly.type
_entity_poly.pdbx_seq_one_letter_code
_entity_poly.pdbx_strand_id
1 'polypeptide(L)'
;MNLDATFSALADPTRRAILARLALGETSVMELAKPFAMSLPAVSKHLKVLERAGLITRGREAQFRPCRIEPKALKDIDDWLENYRRFFEESLDRLDV
;
A
#
# COMPACT_ATOMS: atom_id res chain seq x y z
N MET A 1 -8.72 6.44 -12.59
CA MET A 1 -8.43 5.32 -11.68
C MET A 1 -7.58 4.28 -12.39
N ASN A 2 -6.42 3.93 -11.87
CA ASN A 2 -5.55 2.92 -12.49
C ASN A 2 -5.43 1.71 -11.57
N LEU A 3 -6.43 0.84 -11.63
CA LEU A 3 -6.47 -0.38 -10.81
C LEU A 3 -5.31 -1.33 -11.14
N ASP A 4 -4.88 -1.39 -12.40
CA ASP A 4 -3.80 -2.29 -12.79
C ASP A 4 -2.49 -1.92 -12.08
N ALA A 5 -2.14 -0.63 -12.06
CA ALA A 5 -0.95 -0.17 -11.36
C ALA A 5 -1.05 -0.41 -9.85
N THR A 6 -2.23 -0.19 -9.29
CA THR A 6 -2.47 -0.40 -7.87
C THR A 6 -2.31 -1.87 -7.49
N PHE A 7 -2.95 -2.76 -8.21
CA PHE A 7 -2.83 -4.20 -7.95
C PHE A 7 -1.42 -4.71 -8.19
N SER A 8 -0.76 -4.23 -9.23
CA SER A 8 0.63 -4.59 -9.49
C SER A 8 1.54 -4.19 -8.33
N ALA A 9 1.37 -2.98 -7.82
CA ALA A 9 2.14 -2.53 -6.65
C ALA A 9 1.88 -3.38 -5.42
N LEU A 10 0.64 -3.83 -5.23
CA LEU A 10 0.26 -4.66 -4.09
C LEU A 10 0.61 -6.13 -4.26
N ALA A 11 1.07 -6.55 -5.43
CA ALA A 11 1.41 -7.94 -5.69
C ALA A 11 2.70 -8.41 -5.01
N ASP A 12 3.46 -7.49 -4.43
CA ASP A 12 4.72 -7.80 -3.76
C ASP A 12 4.56 -7.78 -2.23
N PRO A 13 5.00 -8.82 -1.52
CA PRO A 13 4.81 -8.87 -0.06
C PRO A 13 5.58 -7.78 0.70
N THR A 14 6.75 -7.37 0.21
CA THR A 14 7.49 -6.28 0.86
C THR A 14 6.74 -4.98 0.75
N ARG A 15 6.17 -4.68 -0.40
CA ARG A 15 5.38 -3.47 -0.58
C ARG A 15 4.13 -3.48 0.30
N ARG A 16 3.46 -4.63 0.43
CA ARG A 16 2.33 -4.74 1.36
C ARG A 16 2.76 -4.50 2.81
N ALA A 17 3.93 -5.00 3.20
CA ALA A 17 4.45 -4.79 4.55
C ALA A 17 4.78 -3.30 4.80
N ILE A 18 5.32 -2.61 3.80
CA ILE A 18 5.58 -1.17 3.89
C ILE A 18 4.27 -0.41 4.11
N LEU A 19 3.23 -0.73 3.35
CA LEU A 19 1.93 -0.09 3.52
C LEU A 19 1.34 -0.36 4.90
N ALA A 20 1.47 -1.58 5.41
CA ALA A 20 0.99 -1.92 6.75
C ALA A 20 1.68 -1.07 7.81
N ARG A 21 2.98 -0.83 7.66
CA ARG A 21 3.72 0.05 8.57
C ARG A 21 3.21 1.49 8.47
N LEU A 22 3.00 1.98 7.26
CA LEU A 22 2.52 3.35 7.04
C LEU A 22 1.09 3.56 7.51
N ALA A 23 0.29 2.51 7.60
CA ALA A 23 -1.04 2.60 8.18
C ALA A 23 -1.02 2.98 9.66
N LEU A 24 0.11 2.78 10.34
CA LEU A 24 0.30 3.19 11.73
C LEU A 24 0.70 4.67 11.86
N GLY A 25 1.05 5.31 10.77
CA GLY A 25 1.45 6.71 10.75
C GLY A 25 2.61 6.95 9.80
N GLU A 26 2.78 8.21 9.38
CA GLU A 26 3.88 8.56 8.49
C GLU A 26 5.23 8.34 9.17
N THR A 27 6.23 8.03 8.36
CA THR A 27 7.58 7.82 8.86
C THR A 27 8.60 8.06 7.74
N SER A 28 9.88 8.11 8.10
CA SER A 28 10.96 8.32 7.14
C SER A 28 11.32 7.02 6.41
N VAL A 29 12.03 7.17 5.29
CA VAL A 29 12.55 6.02 4.53
C VAL A 29 13.47 5.16 5.41
N MET A 30 14.31 5.80 6.22
CA MET A 30 15.25 5.07 7.07
C MET A 30 14.52 4.23 8.11
N GLU A 31 13.47 4.76 8.71
CA GLU A 31 12.67 4.01 9.67
C GLU A 31 11.94 2.84 8.99
N LEU A 32 11.44 3.05 7.78
CA LEU A 32 10.80 1.98 7.02
C LEU A 32 11.75 0.85 6.69
N ALA A 33 13.01 1.16 6.43
CA ALA A 33 14.01 0.16 6.04
C ALA A 33 14.44 -0.75 7.19
N LYS A 34 14.33 -0.30 8.43
CA LYS A 34 14.87 -1.02 9.61
C LYS A 34 14.40 -2.47 9.73
N PRO A 35 13.10 -2.80 9.58
CA PRO A 35 12.66 -4.17 9.75
C PRO A 35 12.97 -5.08 8.56
N PHE A 36 13.47 -4.54 7.46
CA PHE A 36 13.73 -5.31 6.24
C PHE A 36 15.22 -5.56 6.09
N ALA A 37 15.59 -6.80 5.73
CA ALA A 37 16.97 -7.13 5.44
C ALA A 37 17.33 -6.71 4.00
N MET A 38 17.19 -5.42 3.72
CA MET A 38 17.36 -4.86 2.37
C MET A 38 18.14 -3.57 2.44
N SER A 39 18.86 -3.26 1.37
CA SER A 39 19.56 -1.99 1.24
C SER A 39 18.57 -0.83 1.08
N LEU A 40 19.01 0.38 1.42
CA LEU A 40 18.19 1.57 1.21
C LEU A 40 17.80 1.76 -0.26
N PRO A 41 18.69 1.54 -1.25
CA PRO A 41 18.27 1.61 -2.65
C PRO A 41 17.17 0.61 -3.01
N ALA A 42 17.20 -0.59 -2.45
CA ALA A 42 16.14 -1.58 -2.71
C ALA A 42 14.81 -1.14 -2.12
N VAL A 43 14.81 -0.63 -0.89
CA VAL A 43 13.61 -0.08 -0.25
C VAL A 43 13.09 1.11 -1.09
N SER A 44 13.98 1.98 -1.55
CA SER A 44 13.62 3.12 -2.38
C SER A 44 12.92 2.71 -3.67
N LYS A 45 13.34 1.60 -4.30
CA LYS A 45 12.67 1.09 -5.50
C LYS A 45 11.23 0.69 -5.21
N HIS A 46 11.00 0.01 -4.09
CA HIS A 46 9.64 -0.35 -3.68
C HIS A 46 8.80 0.89 -3.42
N LEU A 47 9.37 1.91 -2.78
CA LEU A 47 8.66 3.16 -2.52
C LEU A 47 8.28 3.87 -3.80
N LYS A 48 9.16 3.87 -4.81
CA LYS A 48 8.85 4.47 -6.12
C LYS A 48 7.68 3.77 -6.80
N VAL A 49 7.62 2.45 -6.72
CA VAL A 49 6.49 1.69 -7.28
C VAL A 49 5.19 2.09 -6.59
N LEU A 50 5.21 2.13 -5.26
CA LEU A 50 4.04 2.54 -4.48
C LEU A 50 3.61 3.97 -4.78
N GLU A 51 4.58 4.88 -4.91
CA GLU A 51 4.30 6.28 -5.22
C GLU A 51 3.69 6.45 -6.60
N ARG A 52 4.23 5.77 -7.61
CA ARG A 52 3.70 5.81 -8.97
C ARG A 52 2.29 5.25 -9.06
N ALA A 53 1.97 4.27 -8.23
CA ALA A 53 0.63 3.71 -8.16
C ALA A 53 -0.35 4.58 -7.36
N GLY A 54 0.12 5.68 -6.78
CA GLY A 54 -0.73 6.57 -5.99
C GLY A 54 -1.07 6.04 -4.60
N LEU A 55 -0.35 5.03 -4.12
CA LEU A 55 -0.61 4.43 -2.80
C LEU A 55 0.07 5.17 -1.66
N ILE A 56 1.14 5.90 -1.96
CA ILE A 56 1.85 6.70 -0.97
C ILE A 56 2.22 8.05 -1.56
N THR A 57 2.47 9.01 -0.69
CA THR A 57 3.13 10.28 -1.03
C THR A 57 4.41 10.39 -0.23
N ARG A 58 5.38 11.11 -0.79
CA ARG A 58 6.67 11.33 -0.14
C ARG A 58 6.88 12.82 0.01
N GLY A 59 7.15 13.27 1.25
CA GLY A 59 7.47 14.66 1.52
C GLY A 59 8.81 15.04 0.92
N ARG A 60 9.02 16.35 0.75
CA ARG A 60 10.24 16.90 0.14
C ARG A 60 11.14 17.60 1.14
N GLU A 61 10.91 17.41 2.41
CA GLU A 61 11.75 17.96 3.45
C GLU A 61 13.11 17.27 3.39
N ALA A 62 14.15 18.08 3.23
CA ALA A 62 15.45 17.66 2.72
C ALA A 62 16.07 16.43 3.37
N GLN A 63 15.94 16.25 4.67
CA GLN A 63 16.60 15.14 5.38
C GLN A 63 15.65 14.09 5.89
N PHE A 64 14.41 14.45 6.12
CA PHE A 64 13.44 13.53 6.72
C PHE A 64 12.69 12.72 5.68
N ARG A 65 12.27 13.34 4.60
CA ARG A 65 11.51 12.72 3.50
C ARG A 65 10.42 11.79 3.99
N PRO A 66 9.42 12.30 4.72
CA PRO A 66 8.39 11.45 5.30
C PRO A 66 7.57 10.78 4.21
N CYS A 67 7.22 9.51 4.46
CA CYS A 67 6.32 8.73 3.62
C CYS A 67 5.00 8.57 4.36
N ARG A 68 3.90 8.69 3.63
CA ARG A 68 2.56 8.44 4.20
C ARG A 68 1.66 7.79 3.18
N ILE A 69 0.67 7.04 3.67
CA ILE A 69 -0.35 6.43 2.82
C ILE A 69 -1.18 7.53 2.17
N GLU A 70 -1.50 7.32 0.89
CA GLU A 70 -2.51 8.09 0.19
C GLU A 70 -3.77 7.23 0.13
N PRO A 71 -4.84 7.60 0.84
CA PRO A 71 -6.01 6.72 0.94
C PRO A 71 -6.80 6.57 -0.36
N LYS A 72 -6.62 7.48 -1.32
CA LYS A 72 -7.45 7.48 -2.54
C LYS A 72 -7.35 6.17 -3.32
N ALA A 73 -6.14 5.64 -3.53
CA ALA A 73 -5.98 4.40 -4.30
C ALA A 73 -6.61 3.21 -3.58
N LEU A 74 -6.53 3.17 -2.25
CA LEU A 74 -7.19 2.13 -1.47
C LEU A 74 -8.71 2.26 -1.52
N LYS A 75 -9.21 3.49 -1.51
CA LYS A 75 -10.64 3.75 -1.66
C LYS A 75 -11.14 3.28 -3.02
N ASP A 76 -10.34 3.47 -4.08
CA ASP A 76 -10.68 2.99 -5.42
C ASP A 76 -10.81 1.45 -5.44
N ILE A 77 -9.95 0.74 -4.72
CA ILE A 77 -10.06 -0.72 -4.58
C ILE A 77 -11.35 -1.09 -3.85
N ASP A 78 -11.64 -0.38 -2.76
CA ASP A 78 -12.86 -0.62 -1.98
C ASP A 78 -14.10 -0.41 -2.84
N ASP A 79 -14.11 0.64 -3.65
CA ASP A 79 -15.23 0.93 -4.57
C ASP A 79 -15.38 -0.19 -5.61
N TRP A 80 -14.27 -0.70 -6.13
CA TRP A 80 -14.30 -1.82 -7.07
C TRP A 80 -14.83 -3.09 -6.41
N LEU A 81 -14.41 -3.38 -5.19
CA LEU A 81 -14.89 -4.55 -4.42
C LEU A 81 -16.38 -4.47 -4.14
N GLU A 82 -16.96 -3.28 -4.07
CA GLU A 82 -18.38 -3.09 -3.80
C GLU A 82 -19.25 -3.83 -4.82
N ASN A 83 -18.77 -3.97 -6.08
CA ASN A 83 -19.48 -4.71 -7.13
C ASN A 83 -19.66 -6.19 -6.79
N TYR A 84 -18.85 -6.72 -5.87
CA TYR A 84 -18.83 -8.14 -5.53
C TYR A 84 -19.16 -8.39 -4.06
N ARG A 85 -19.33 -7.35 -3.27
CA ARG A 85 -19.49 -7.47 -1.82
C ARG A 85 -20.65 -8.36 -1.44
N ARG A 86 -21.79 -8.14 -2.04
CA ARG A 86 -22.99 -8.94 -1.79
C ARG A 86 -22.75 -10.41 -2.10
N PHE A 87 -22.09 -10.68 -3.22
CA PHE A 87 -21.79 -12.05 -3.64
C PHE A 87 -20.94 -12.78 -2.60
N PHE A 88 -19.81 -12.20 -2.18
CA PHE A 88 -18.93 -12.93 -1.27
C PHE A 88 -19.49 -12.97 0.16
N GLU A 89 -20.23 -11.97 0.59
CA GLU A 89 -20.89 -12.01 1.91
C GLU A 89 -21.92 -13.13 1.98
N GLU A 90 -22.76 -13.26 0.97
CA GLU A 90 -23.74 -14.35 0.90
C GLU A 90 -23.05 -15.72 0.84
N SER A 91 -21.97 -15.82 0.07
CA SER A 91 -21.22 -17.08 -0.05
C SER A 91 -20.55 -17.49 1.26
N LEU A 92 -20.00 -16.54 2.00
CA LEU A 92 -19.39 -16.80 3.31
C LEU A 92 -20.43 -17.15 4.35
N ASP A 93 -21.59 -16.51 4.33
CA ASP A 93 -22.69 -16.84 5.23
C ASP A 93 -23.13 -18.30 5.07
N ARG A 94 -23.14 -18.82 3.84
CA ARG A 94 -23.46 -20.22 3.57
C ARG A 94 -22.43 -21.18 4.15
N LEU A 95 -21.17 -20.74 4.26
CA LEU A 95 -20.11 -21.59 4.80
C LEU A 95 -20.14 -21.69 6.32
N ASP A 96 -20.81 -20.74 6.98
CA ASP A 96 -20.92 -20.69 8.44
C ASP A 96 -22.02 -21.59 9.01
N VAL A 97 -22.69 -22.34 8.17
CA VAL A 97 -23.83 -23.17 8.61
C VAL A 97 -23.39 -24.56 9.05
#